data_dd60c583fdd55f3b3d1b3822e6738a54
#
_entry.id   dd60c583fdd55f3b3d1b3822e6738a54
#
_cell.length_a   1.000
_cell.length_b   1.000
_cell.length_c   1.000
_cell.angle_alpha   90.00
_cell.angle_beta   90.00
_cell.angle_gamma   90.00
#
_symmetry.space_group_name_H-M   'P 1'
#
loop_
_entity.id
_entity.type
_entity.pdbx_description
1 polymer ?
#
loop_
_entity_poly.entity_id
_entity_poly.type
_entity_poly.pdbx_seq_one_letter_code
_entity_poly.pdbx_strand_id
1 'polypeptide(L)'
;VGSFEDRRNLAILFVSGLGLMLLDYVLVRQLAASFADLETSAILMTLGYFAGVSLGYFRPERVTPERIRIALPFLLVLQLVLVVVGPFLVRALAERAGETAAYAVTVAVIALGTTSLYSVFLPALIASDESRAGRYYAAEVLGSITGILLLFGLARAGMPWIQAAYLVAFVAVAALAGARVPILAAMTAIAVTFPIASPWLDRKVAAMTYASWLTEGRPVSILWSRHSPYHKVEVIEARESGRMLLLDGQVHFASSWRDAYDYYAAEYPARLLGRPQVAVLGCGSMATIGRMGEHATSIRIVDIDEGVFEASRAFFGDVNHLDALHNWTFEADDAKHFLGTTSEVFDLVVDDIPPARTRQVALTYTREFFRLVRARLGPRGVFSLPTLVPVTSTRRAYGRRILATLADVFDHVYVLTTGGTSYLFAAGLSLSLDEDTLRRAIDRPERDAVHILLPDAARDLVRGLAPITQDNTADLIDE
;
A
#
# COMPACT_ATOMS: atom_id res chain seq x y z
N VAL A 1 20.05 25.65 -35.87
CA VAL A 1 19.26 26.54 -34.99
C VAL A 1 17.80 26.34 -35.36
N GLY A 2 17.02 25.63 -34.55
CA GLY A 2 15.60 25.38 -34.80
C GLY A 2 14.78 26.68 -34.81
N SER A 3 13.73 26.72 -35.62
CA SER A 3 12.79 27.85 -35.62
C SER A 3 12.17 28.03 -34.23
N PHE A 4 11.66 29.20 -33.89
CA PHE A 4 10.95 29.46 -32.64
C PHE A 4 9.80 28.46 -32.40
N GLU A 5 9.14 28.08 -33.49
CA GLU A 5 8.07 27.09 -33.50
C GLU A 5 8.57 25.68 -33.10
N ASP A 6 9.72 25.27 -33.61
CA ASP A 6 10.35 23.99 -33.26
C ASP A 6 10.68 23.91 -31.75
N ARG A 7 11.25 24.99 -31.21
CA ARG A 7 11.54 25.04 -29.74
C ARG A 7 10.26 24.98 -28.90
N ARG A 8 9.21 25.67 -29.35
CA ARG A 8 7.90 25.63 -28.68
C ARG A 8 7.31 24.21 -28.69
N ASN A 9 7.35 23.52 -29.84
CA ASN A 9 6.82 22.17 -29.97
C ASN A 9 7.59 21.17 -29.12
N LEU A 10 8.93 21.25 -29.08
CA LEU A 10 9.76 20.44 -28.16
C LEU A 10 9.42 20.71 -26.70
N ALA A 11 9.19 21.97 -26.31
CA ALA A 11 8.81 22.35 -24.96
C ALA A 11 7.43 21.80 -24.59
N ILE A 12 6.44 21.82 -25.50
CA ILE A 12 5.11 21.22 -25.28
C ILE A 12 5.26 19.72 -24.97
N LEU A 13 6.01 18.99 -25.81
CA LEU A 13 6.19 17.55 -25.64
C LEU A 13 6.91 17.21 -24.33
N PHE A 14 7.99 17.92 -24.03
CA PHE A 14 8.74 17.73 -22.80
C PHE A 14 7.85 17.96 -21.56
N VAL A 15 7.14 19.09 -21.50
CA VAL A 15 6.28 19.42 -20.35
C VAL A 15 5.06 18.51 -20.28
N SER A 16 4.54 18.04 -21.42
CA SER A 16 3.45 17.06 -21.46
C SER A 16 3.88 15.72 -20.88
N GLY A 17 5.04 15.20 -21.28
CA GLY A 17 5.58 13.94 -20.72
C GLY A 17 5.82 14.04 -19.21
N LEU A 18 6.41 15.16 -18.76
CA LEU A 18 6.61 15.44 -17.34
C LEU A 18 5.28 15.49 -16.57
N GLY A 19 4.32 16.24 -17.04
CA GLY A 19 3.02 16.40 -16.41
C GLY A 19 2.22 15.10 -16.35
N LEU A 20 2.32 14.27 -17.40
CA LEU A 20 1.66 12.97 -17.45
C LEU A 20 2.16 12.02 -16.35
N MET A 21 3.47 11.92 -16.13
CA MET A 21 4.03 11.07 -15.09
C MET A 21 3.61 11.52 -13.67
N LEU A 22 3.54 12.83 -13.45
CA LEU A 22 3.07 13.38 -12.18
C LEU A 22 1.57 13.06 -11.94
N LEU A 23 0.74 13.21 -12.98
CA LEU A 23 -0.69 12.89 -12.91
C LEU A 23 -0.93 11.41 -12.69
N ASP A 24 -0.21 10.54 -13.40
CA ASP A 24 -0.30 9.09 -13.29
C ASP A 24 -0.03 8.64 -11.83
N TYR A 25 1.00 9.18 -11.21
CA TYR A 25 1.29 8.90 -9.81
C TYR A 25 0.15 9.35 -8.88
N VAL A 26 -0.37 10.57 -9.06
CA VAL A 26 -1.49 11.07 -8.23
C VAL A 26 -2.71 10.17 -8.36
N LEU A 27 -3.06 9.75 -9.59
CA LEU A 27 -4.22 8.90 -9.84
C LEU A 27 -4.04 7.48 -9.29
N VAL A 28 -2.88 6.85 -9.47
CA VAL A 28 -2.59 5.52 -8.90
C VAL A 28 -2.73 5.54 -7.39
N ARG A 29 -2.20 6.56 -6.72
CA ARG A 29 -2.29 6.68 -5.26
C ARG A 29 -3.72 6.92 -4.76
N GLN A 30 -4.53 7.63 -5.52
CA GLN A 30 -5.94 7.85 -5.18
C GLN A 30 -6.80 6.61 -5.46
N LEU A 31 -6.53 5.90 -6.56
CA LEU A 31 -7.24 4.67 -6.90
C LEU A 31 -6.90 3.52 -5.95
N ALA A 32 -5.66 3.43 -5.45
CA ALA A 32 -5.25 2.44 -4.47
C ALA A 32 -6.18 2.42 -3.24
N ALA A 33 -6.54 3.60 -2.73
CA ALA A 33 -7.49 3.73 -1.63
C ALA A 33 -8.92 3.26 -1.97
N SER A 34 -9.28 3.16 -3.26
CA SER A 34 -10.61 2.72 -3.71
C SER A 34 -10.70 1.22 -3.87
N PHE A 35 -9.66 0.61 -4.44
CA PHE A 35 -9.59 -0.83 -4.68
C PHE A 35 -8.92 -1.58 -3.52
N ALA A 36 -8.38 -0.85 -2.56
CA ALA A 36 -7.59 -1.40 -1.46
C ALA A 36 -6.38 -2.22 -1.96
N ASP A 37 -5.87 -1.89 -3.16
CA ASP A 37 -4.79 -2.59 -3.83
C ASP A 37 -4.03 -1.65 -4.79
N LEU A 38 -2.75 -1.45 -4.49
CA LEU A 38 -1.85 -0.62 -5.29
C LEU A 38 -1.50 -1.30 -6.63
N GLU A 39 -1.32 -2.63 -6.65
CA GLU A 39 -0.94 -3.35 -7.87
C GLU A 39 -2.07 -3.31 -8.91
N THR A 40 -3.31 -3.60 -8.51
CA THR A 40 -4.49 -3.47 -9.37
C THR A 40 -4.63 -2.04 -9.90
N SER A 41 -4.45 -1.04 -9.05
CA SER A 41 -4.54 0.38 -9.44
C SER A 41 -3.47 0.74 -10.47
N ALA A 42 -2.24 0.26 -10.32
CA ALA A 42 -1.16 0.47 -11.28
C ALA A 42 -1.42 -0.22 -12.63
N ILE A 43 -1.98 -1.45 -12.60
CA ILE A 43 -2.38 -2.18 -13.82
C ILE A 43 -3.48 -1.42 -14.57
N LEU A 44 -4.54 -0.98 -13.88
CA LEU A 44 -5.64 -0.23 -14.48
C LEU A 44 -5.16 1.11 -15.06
N MET A 45 -4.28 1.80 -14.36
CA MET A 45 -3.65 3.02 -14.86
C MET A 45 -2.84 2.76 -16.12
N THR A 46 -2.02 1.72 -16.13
CA THR A 46 -1.21 1.32 -17.28
C THR A 46 -2.09 0.97 -18.49
N LEU A 47 -3.15 0.19 -18.29
CA LEU A 47 -4.11 -0.15 -19.35
C LEU A 47 -4.80 1.11 -19.88
N GLY A 48 -5.25 1.99 -19.01
CA GLY A 48 -5.86 3.28 -19.39
C GLY A 48 -4.88 4.17 -20.14
N TYR A 49 -3.62 4.21 -19.71
CA TYR A 49 -2.55 4.94 -20.38
C TYR A 49 -2.38 4.47 -21.84
N PHE A 50 -2.14 3.17 -22.05
CA PHE A 50 -1.94 2.64 -23.41
C PHE A 50 -3.19 2.75 -24.29
N ALA A 51 -4.38 2.57 -23.72
CA ALA A 51 -5.62 2.80 -24.45
C ALA A 51 -5.75 4.25 -24.89
N GLY A 52 -5.43 5.21 -24.02
CA GLY A 52 -5.46 6.63 -24.34
C GLY A 52 -4.42 7.04 -25.39
N VAL A 53 -3.19 6.51 -25.27
CA VAL A 53 -2.14 6.71 -26.29
C VAL A 53 -2.62 6.19 -27.65
N SER A 54 -3.18 4.98 -27.70
CA SER A 54 -3.71 4.40 -28.93
C SER A 54 -4.79 5.26 -29.55
N LEU A 55 -5.71 5.81 -28.74
CA LEU A 55 -6.75 6.73 -29.20
C LEU A 55 -6.16 8.01 -29.80
N GLY A 56 -5.12 8.55 -29.20
CA GLY A 56 -4.42 9.75 -29.71
C GLY A 56 -3.77 9.52 -31.07
N TYR A 57 -3.23 8.32 -31.31
CA TYR A 57 -2.59 7.95 -32.58
C TYR A 57 -3.58 7.55 -33.69
N PHE A 58 -4.84 7.26 -33.36
CA PHE A 58 -5.78 6.71 -34.34
C PHE A 58 -6.21 7.68 -35.43
N ARG A 59 -6.27 9.02 -35.16
CA ARG A 59 -6.65 10.05 -36.12
C ARG A 59 -5.98 11.40 -35.84
N PRO A 60 -4.67 11.51 -35.94
CA PRO A 60 -3.92 12.73 -35.57
C PRO A 60 -4.30 13.95 -36.44
N GLU A 61 -4.72 13.73 -37.67
CA GLU A 61 -5.14 14.80 -38.61
C GLU A 61 -6.40 15.56 -38.17
N ARG A 62 -7.20 15.00 -37.26
CA ARG A 62 -8.40 15.65 -36.69
C ARG A 62 -8.08 16.59 -35.54
N VAL A 63 -6.85 16.59 -35.09
CA VAL A 63 -6.42 17.37 -33.93
C VAL A 63 -5.82 18.67 -34.40
N THR A 64 -6.57 19.75 -34.23
CA THR A 64 -6.10 21.09 -34.55
C THR A 64 -5.66 21.83 -33.27
N PRO A 65 -4.70 22.76 -33.34
CA PRO A 65 -4.31 23.59 -32.20
C PRO A 65 -5.49 24.30 -31.51
N GLU A 66 -6.50 24.66 -32.29
CA GLU A 66 -7.71 25.32 -31.79
C GLU A 66 -8.57 24.35 -30.94
N ARG A 67 -8.77 23.12 -31.40
CA ARG A 67 -9.49 22.08 -30.63
C ARG A 67 -8.77 21.75 -29.35
N ILE A 68 -7.45 21.64 -29.36
CA ILE A 68 -6.64 21.43 -28.16
C ILE A 68 -6.88 22.56 -27.14
N ARG A 69 -6.77 23.83 -27.58
CA ARG A 69 -6.97 24.99 -26.69
C ARG A 69 -8.35 25.04 -26.04
N ILE A 70 -9.39 24.58 -26.75
CA ILE A 70 -10.73 24.47 -26.20
C ILE A 70 -10.85 23.30 -25.22
N ALA A 71 -10.23 22.16 -25.52
CA ALA A 71 -10.31 20.94 -24.71
C ALA A 71 -9.55 21.06 -23.38
N LEU A 72 -8.42 21.77 -23.32
CA LEU A 72 -7.55 21.87 -22.14
C LEU A 72 -8.28 22.24 -20.83
N PRO A 73 -9.13 23.28 -20.75
CA PRO A 73 -9.84 23.61 -19.52
C PRO A 73 -10.80 22.52 -19.06
N PHE A 74 -11.49 21.85 -19.99
CA PHE A 74 -12.42 20.77 -19.67
C PHE A 74 -11.65 19.54 -19.14
N LEU A 75 -10.50 19.25 -19.71
CA LEU A 75 -9.64 18.15 -19.27
C LEU A 75 -9.07 18.43 -17.88
N LEU A 76 -8.65 19.66 -17.59
CA LEU A 76 -8.23 20.02 -16.26
C LEU A 76 -9.34 19.76 -15.23
N VAL A 77 -10.55 20.22 -15.51
CA VAL A 77 -11.70 19.98 -14.61
C VAL A 77 -11.96 18.48 -14.46
N LEU A 78 -11.97 17.73 -15.55
CA LEU A 78 -12.16 16.27 -15.51
C LEU A 78 -11.08 15.58 -14.67
N GLN A 79 -9.81 15.94 -14.85
CA GLN A 79 -8.70 15.37 -14.10
C GLN A 79 -8.80 15.70 -12.60
N LEU A 80 -9.16 16.93 -12.24
CA LEU A 80 -9.38 17.31 -10.85
C LEU A 80 -10.57 16.58 -10.22
N VAL A 81 -11.66 16.40 -10.97
CA VAL A 81 -12.81 15.59 -10.51
C VAL A 81 -12.38 14.16 -10.29
N LEU A 82 -11.59 13.56 -11.18
CA LEU A 82 -11.06 12.20 -11.01
C LEU A 82 -10.17 12.07 -9.78
N VAL A 83 -9.28 13.03 -9.55
CA VAL A 83 -8.40 13.04 -8.38
C VAL A 83 -9.20 13.13 -7.08
N VAL A 84 -10.26 13.94 -7.02
CA VAL A 84 -11.00 14.19 -5.78
C VAL A 84 -12.13 13.18 -5.57
N VAL A 85 -12.99 13.01 -6.59
CA VAL A 85 -14.26 12.27 -6.47
C VAL A 85 -14.13 10.85 -7.02
N GLY A 86 -13.09 10.59 -7.82
CA GLY A 86 -12.83 9.28 -8.44
C GLY A 86 -12.85 8.13 -7.46
N PRO A 87 -12.17 8.17 -6.31
CA PRO A 87 -12.20 7.12 -5.30
C PRO A 87 -13.61 6.74 -4.86
N PHE A 88 -14.44 7.74 -4.56
CA PHE A 88 -15.84 7.52 -4.19
C PHE A 88 -16.67 6.91 -5.33
N LEU A 89 -16.52 7.45 -6.55
CA LEU A 89 -17.29 6.96 -7.72
C LEU A 89 -16.94 5.54 -8.09
N VAL A 90 -15.65 5.21 -8.07
CA VAL A 90 -15.16 3.86 -8.37
C VAL A 90 -15.69 2.86 -7.34
N ARG A 91 -15.62 3.20 -6.06
CA ARG A 91 -16.14 2.35 -4.98
C ARG A 91 -17.65 2.16 -5.08
N ALA A 92 -18.39 3.24 -5.27
CA ALA A 92 -19.84 3.18 -5.42
C ALA A 92 -20.27 2.36 -6.67
N LEU A 93 -19.46 2.39 -7.73
CA LEU A 93 -19.71 1.59 -8.92
C LEU A 93 -19.40 0.11 -8.66
N ALA A 94 -18.31 -0.20 -7.96
CA ALA A 94 -17.95 -1.58 -7.59
C ALA A 94 -19.04 -2.23 -6.72
N GLU A 95 -19.59 -1.50 -5.78
CA GLU A 95 -20.69 -1.96 -4.91
C GLU A 95 -21.98 -2.24 -5.68
N ARG A 96 -22.31 -1.41 -6.69
CA ARG A 96 -23.57 -1.50 -7.44
C ARG A 96 -23.54 -2.40 -8.65
N ALA A 97 -22.43 -2.42 -9.39
CA ALA A 97 -22.29 -3.10 -10.68
C ALA A 97 -21.18 -4.16 -10.69
N GLY A 98 -20.46 -4.34 -9.59
CA GLY A 98 -19.35 -5.27 -9.45
C GLY A 98 -18.00 -4.68 -9.85
N GLU A 99 -16.94 -5.29 -9.36
CA GLU A 99 -15.55 -4.82 -9.55
C GLU A 99 -15.15 -4.78 -11.02
N THR A 100 -15.53 -5.76 -11.83
CA THR A 100 -15.21 -5.79 -13.27
C THR A 100 -15.75 -4.57 -14.01
N ALA A 101 -16.98 -4.15 -13.69
CA ALA A 101 -17.56 -2.94 -14.27
C ALA A 101 -16.80 -1.68 -13.81
N ALA A 102 -16.45 -1.61 -12.53
CA ALA A 102 -15.64 -0.51 -11.99
C ALA A 102 -14.27 -0.43 -12.67
N TYR A 103 -13.59 -1.56 -12.89
CA TYR A 103 -12.31 -1.63 -13.59
C TYR A 103 -12.43 -1.12 -15.04
N ALA A 104 -13.42 -1.63 -15.79
CA ALA A 104 -13.62 -1.23 -17.18
C ALA A 104 -13.91 0.27 -17.33
N VAL A 105 -14.78 0.82 -16.47
CA VAL A 105 -15.10 2.26 -16.47
C VAL A 105 -13.88 3.08 -16.07
N THR A 106 -13.12 2.66 -15.07
CA THR A 106 -11.89 3.34 -14.64
C THR A 106 -10.88 3.44 -15.79
N VAL A 107 -10.61 2.32 -16.48
CA VAL A 107 -9.72 2.30 -17.65
C VAL A 107 -10.21 3.24 -18.75
N ALA A 108 -11.51 3.21 -19.08
CA ALA A 108 -12.09 4.07 -20.12
C ALA A 108 -11.98 5.56 -19.75
N VAL A 109 -12.25 5.91 -18.49
CA VAL A 109 -12.18 7.31 -18.01
C VAL A 109 -10.73 7.80 -17.95
N ILE A 110 -9.78 6.96 -17.54
CA ILE A 110 -8.35 7.28 -17.58
C ILE A 110 -7.92 7.50 -19.04
N ALA A 111 -8.24 6.58 -19.95
CA ALA A 111 -7.89 6.69 -21.36
C ALA A 111 -8.39 7.99 -22.00
N LEU A 112 -9.65 8.33 -21.74
CA LEU A 112 -10.28 9.52 -22.34
C LEU A 112 -9.88 10.82 -21.63
N GLY A 113 -9.79 10.78 -20.29
CA GLY A 113 -9.67 11.97 -19.46
C GLY A 113 -8.23 12.37 -19.13
N THR A 114 -7.29 11.44 -19.18
CA THR A 114 -5.90 11.72 -18.77
C THR A 114 -4.91 11.64 -19.90
N THR A 115 -4.84 10.50 -20.59
CA THR A 115 -3.77 10.22 -21.55
C THR A 115 -4.07 10.69 -22.96
N SER A 116 -5.32 10.67 -23.40
CA SER A 116 -5.67 10.99 -24.78
C SER A 116 -5.23 12.40 -25.22
N LEU A 117 -5.21 13.37 -24.31
CA LEU A 117 -4.77 14.72 -24.63
C LEU A 117 -3.26 14.81 -24.83
N TYR A 118 -2.49 14.24 -23.92
CA TYR A 118 -1.04 14.30 -23.99
C TYR A 118 -0.51 13.51 -25.17
N SER A 119 -1.10 12.35 -25.45
CA SER A 119 -0.71 11.49 -26.55
C SER A 119 -1.10 12.02 -27.95
N VAL A 120 -1.96 13.03 -28.01
CA VAL A 120 -2.34 13.67 -29.27
C VAL A 120 -1.25 14.61 -29.81
N PHE A 121 -0.47 15.25 -28.93
CA PHE A 121 0.54 16.20 -29.35
C PHE A 121 1.64 15.57 -30.22
N LEU A 122 2.18 14.42 -29.79
CA LEU A 122 3.28 13.79 -30.49
C LEU A 122 2.90 13.37 -31.93
N PRO A 123 1.83 12.56 -32.16
CA PRO A 123 1.45 12.15 -33.51
C PRO A 123 1.04 13.35 -34.40
N ALA A 124 0.38 14.38 -33.85
CA ALA A 124 0.02 15.57 -34.61
C ALA A 124 1.25 16.35 -35.06
N LEU A 125 2.27 16.45 -34.24
CA LEU A 125 3.53 17.12 -34.60
C LEU A 125 4.37 16.29 -35.59
N ILE A 126 4.41 14.97 -35.43
CA ILE A 126 5.05 14.05 -36.37
C ILE A 126 4.37 14.13 -37.74
N ALA A 127 3.03 14.13 -37.77
CA ALA A 127 2.29 14.27 -39.04
C ALA A 127 2.53 15.60 -39.73
N SER A 128 2.90 16.67 -38.99
CA SER A 128 3.24 17.96 -39.56
C SER A 128 4.69 18.05 -40.12
N ASP A 129 5.63 17.30 -39.55
CA ASP A 129 7.04 17.25 -39.93
C ASP A 129 7.68 15.92 -39.52
N GLU A 130 7.56 14.92 -40.38
CA GLU A 130 8.07 13.57 -40.19
C GLU A 130 9.60 13.54 -40.02
N SER A 131 10.32 14.47 -40.63
CA SER A 131 11.79 14.55 -40.51
C SER A 131 12.30 14.79 -39.08
N ARG A 132 11.43 15.29 -38.19
CA ARG A 132 11.72 15.59 -36.77
C ARG A 132 11.17 14.57 -35.79
N ALA A 133 10.56 13.51 -36.26
CA ALA A 133 9.90 12.51 -35.41
C ALA A 133 10.79 12.04 -34.24
N GLY A 134 12.05 11.70 -34.50
CA GLY A 134 13.00 11.26 -33.46
C GLY A 134 13.27 12.32 -32.40
N ARG A 135 13.36 13.61 -32.78
CA ARG A 135 13.57 14.71 -31.83
C ARG A 135 12.33 14.97 -30.95
N TYR A 136 11.15 14.90 -31.55
CA TYR A 136 9.87 15.07 -30.86
C TYR A 136 9.66 13.94 -29.86
N TYR A 137 9.86 12.69 -30.27
CA TYR A 137 9.79 11.53 -29.37
C TYR A 137 10.80 11.64 -28.21
N ALA A 138 12.06 12.01 -28.53
CA ALA A 138 13.07 12.18 -27.49
C ALA A 138 12.70 13.26 -26.46
N ALA A 139 12.08 14.37 -26.90
CA ALA A 139 11.64 15.43 -25.99
C ALA A 139 10.55 14.96 -25.03
N GLU A 140 9.56 14.20 -25.50
CA GLU A 140 8.50 13.64 -24.67
C GLU A 140 9.04 12.63 -23.65
N VAL A 141 9.90 11.70 -24.09
CA VAL A 141 10.54 10.70 -23.22
C VAL A 141 11.41 11.35 -22.15
N LEU A 142 12.22 12.37 -22.52
CA LEU A 142 13.02 13.11 -21.55
C LEU A 142 12.16 13.86 -20.55
N GLY A 143 11.02 14.40 -20.98
CA GLY A 143 10.02 14.99 -20.08
C GLY A 143 9.49 13.95 -19.09
N SER A 144 9.10 12.77 -19.55
CA SER A 144 8.62 11.67 -18.71
C SER A 144 9.68 11.21 -17.70
N ILE A 145 10.93 11.03 -18.13
CA ILE A 145 12.06 10.70 -17.22
C ILE A 145 12.23 11.80 -16.17
N THR A 146 12.18 13.07 -16.58
CA THR A 146 12.29 14.21 -15.64
C THR A 146 11.14 14.21 -14.65
N GLY A 147 9.92 13.89 -15.08
CA GLY A 147 8.75 13.73 -14.20
C GLY A 147 8.95 12.65 -13.14
N ILE A 148 9.46 11.49 -13.52
CA ILE A 148 9.79 10.39 -12.58
C ILE A 148 10.88 10.82 -11.59
N LEU A 149 11.95 11.45 -12.05
CA LEU A 149 13.02 11.94 -11.16
C LEU A 149 12.49 12.99 -10.18
N LEU A 150 11.61 13.89 -10.64
CA LEU A 150 10.97 14.88 -9.77
C LEU A 150 10.09 14.24 -8.71
N LEU A 151 9.38 13.14 -9.02
CA LEU A 151 8.60 12.37 -8.06
C LEU A 151 9.44 11.86 -6.90
N PHE A 152 10.65 11.34 -7.13
CA PHE A 152 11.55 10.91 -6.05
C PHE A 152 11.89 12.05 -5.08
N GLY A 153 12.07 13.28 -5.58
CA GLY A 153 12.29 14.46 -4.75
C GLY A 153 11.04 14.92 -3.99
N LEU A 154 9.88 14.91 -4.66
CA LEU A 154 8.62 15.43 -4.10
C LEU A 154 7.86 14.42 -3.23
N ALA A 155 8.12 13.12 -3.36
CA ALA A 155 7.41 12.08 -2.58
C ALA A 155 7.51 12.32 -1.07
N ARG A 156 8.67 12.77 -0.59
CA ARG A 156 8.89 13.12 0.83
C ARG A 156 8.20 14.42 1.25
N ALA A 157 7.96 15.34 0.31
CA ALA A 157 7.28 16.61 0.58
C ALA A 157 5.75 16.45 0.66
N GLY A 158 5.21 15.36 0.11
CA GLY A 158 3.81 14.98 0.19
C GLY A 158 2.98 15.32 -1.04
N MET A 159 1.79 14.73 -1.10
CA MET A 159 0.87 14.78 -2.25
C MET A 159 0.54 16.20 -2.74
N PRO A 160 0.30 17.21 -1.92
CA PRO A 160 0.01 18.56 -2.40
C PRO A 160 1.11 19.16 -3.27
N TRP A 161 2.38 18.85 -3.02
CA TRP A 161 3.49 19.34 -3.81
C TRP A 161 3.58 18.65 -5.19
N ILE A 162 3.25 17.36 -5.24
CA ILE A 162 3.16 16.62 -6.50
C ILE A 162 2.01 17.16 -7.35
N GLN A 163 0.85 17.41 -6.73
CA GLN A 163 -0.30 18.04 -7.39
C GLN A 163 0.03 19.45 -7.90
N ALA A 164 0.76 20.26 -7.11
CA ALA A 164 1.20 21.58 -7.54
C ALA A 164 2.12 21.49 -8.76
N ALA A 165 3.12 20.60 -8.74
CA ALA A 165 4.04 20.40 -9.86
C ALA A 165 3.31 19.95 -11.14
N TYR A 166 2.37 19.02 -11.02
CA TYR A 166 1.52 18.59 -12.12
C TYR A 166 0.70 19.75 -12.69
N LEU A 167 0.05 20.55 -11.85
CA LEU A 167 -0.80 21.65 -12.28
C LEU A 167 0.02 22.78 -12.94
N VAL A 168 1.23 23.05 -12.45
CA VAL A 168 2.17 23.99 -13.08
C VAL A 168 2.55 23.49 -14.47
N ALA A 169 2.87 22.20 -14.64
CA ALA A 169 3.15 21.60 -15.93
C ALA A 169 1.94 21.74 -16.87
N PHE A 170 0.73 21.47 -16.38
CA PHE A 170 -0.50 21.58 -17.16
C PHE A 170 -0.75 23.03 -17.65
N VAL A 171 -0.58 24.02 -16.77
CA VAL A 171 -0.70 25.45 -17.14
C VAL A 171 0.37 25.83 -18.15
N ALA A 172 1.60 25.33 -18.02
CA ALA A 172 2.67 25.58 -18.98
C ALA A 172 2.35 25.00 -20.38
N VAL A 173 1.80 23.77 -20.45
CA VAL A 173 1.30 23.19 -21.71
C VAL A 173 0.22 24.10 -22.34
N ALA A 174 -0.75 24.55 -21.54
CA ALA A 174 -1.81 25.44 -22.03
C ALA A 174 -1.27 26.77 -22.56
N ALA A 175 -0.30 27.36 -21.86
CA ALA A 175 0.35 28.61 -22.29
C ALA A 175 1.12 28.42 -23.61
N LEU A 176 1.93 27.36 -23.72
CA LEU A 176 2.68 27.00 -24.91
C LEU A 176 1.75 26.67 -26.09
N ALA A 177 0.60 26.03 -25.83
CA ALA A 177 -0.43 25.80 -26.85
C ALA A 177 -1.18 27.07 -27.25
N GLY A 178 -0.95 28.22 -26.60
CA GLY A 178 -1.53 29.52 -26.93
C GLY A 178 -2.96 29.69 -26.39
N ALA A 179 -3.26 29.17 -25.21
CA ALA A 179 -4.53 29.43 -24.53
C ALA A 179 -4.71 30.93 -24.26
N ARG A 180 -5.99 31.40 -24.26
CA ARG A 180 -6.33 32.81 -24.02
C ARG A 180 -5.98 33.24 -22.60
N VAL A 181 -5.53 34.48 -22.40
CA VAL A 181 -5.12 35.04 -21.10
C VAL A 181 -6.16 34.82 -19.99
N PRO A 182 -7.47 35.02 -20.18
CA PRO A 182 -8.44 34.76 -19.11
C PRO A 182 -8.50 33.29 -18.69
N ILE A 183 -8.33 32.36 -19.65
CA ILE A 183 -8.32 30.91 -19.38
C ILE A 183 -7.05 30.55 -18.59
N LEU A 184 -5.89 31.06 -19.00
CA LEU A 184 -4.62 30.87 -18.28
C LEU A 184 -4.69 31.40 -16.85
N ALA A 185 -5.28 32.59 -16.66
CA ALA A 185 -5.46 33.16 -15.32
C ALA A 185 -6.34 32.27 -14.44
N ALA A 186 -7.47 31.76 -14.97
CA ALA A 186 -8.31 30.81 -14.23
C ALA A 186 -7.59 29.50 -13.92
N MET A 187 -6.88 28.91 -14.87
CA MET A 187 -6.11 27.70 -14.66
C MET A 187 -4.97 27.90 -13.64
N THR A 188 -4.30 29.05 -13.68
CA THR A 188 -3.26 29.41 -12.68
C THR A 188 -3.87 29.56 -11.29
N ALA A 189 -5.03 30.22 -11.17
CA ALA A 189 -5.74 30.31 -9.89
C ALA A 189 -6.07 28.92 -9.34
N ILE A 190 -6.54 28.00 -10.16
CA ILE A 190 -6.79 26.61 -9.79
C ILE A 190 -5.49 25.93 -9.36
N ALA A 191 -4.40 26.11 -10.12
CA ALA A 191 -3.10 25.49 -9.84
C ALA A 191 -2.53 25.92 -8.47
N VAL A 192 -2.83 27.14 -8.03
CA VAL A 192 -2.44 27.66 -6.71
C VAL A 192 -3.38 27.20 -5.60
N THR A 193 -4.70 27.26 -5.85
CA THR A 193 -5.69 27.00 -4.79
C THR A 193 -5.97 25.53 -4.55
N PHE A 194 -5.92 24.69 -5.60
CA PHE A 194 -6.26 23.28 -5.49
C PHE A 194 -5.32 22.48 -4.55
N PRO A 195 -3.98 22.59 -4.62
CA PRO A 195 -3.09 21.87 -3.71
C PRO A 195 -3.32 22.24 -2.24
N ILE A 196 -3.76 23.48 -1.96
CA ILE A 196 -4.10 23.96 -0.62
C ILE A 196 -5.42 23.35 -0.16
N ALA A 197 -6.41 23.27 -1.04
CA ALA A 197 -7.74 22.75 -0.72
C ALA A 197 -7.80 21.21 -0.75
N SER A 198 -6.93 20.56 -1.50
CA SER A 198 -6.99 19.11 -1.77
C SER A 198 -6.97 18.24 -0.51
N PRO A 199 -6.20 18.52 0.57
CA PRO A 199 -6.26 17.71 1.79
C PRO A 199 -7.62 17.77 2.50
N TRP A 200 -8.28 18.93 2.44
CA TRP A 200 -9.63 19.08 3.00
C TRP A 200 -10.66 18.35 2.15
N LEU A 201 -10.59 18.47 0.81
CA LEU A 201 -11.47 17.78 -0.12
C LEU A 201 -11.30 16.26 0.01
N ASP A 202 -10.08 15.77 0.05
CA ASP A 202 -9.76 14.35 0.23
C ASP A 202 -10.38 13.78 1.51
N ARG A 203 -10.25 14.47 2.65
CA ARG A 203 -10.89 14.06 3.91
C ARG A 203 -12.40 14.01 3.81
N LYS A 204 -13.03 14.96 3.11
CA LYS A 204 -14.50 14.97 2.94
C LYS A 204 -14.98 13.80 2.10
N VAL A 205 -14.29 13.53 0.98
CA VAL A 205 -14.62 12.41 0.12
C VAL A 205 -14.31 11.06 0.79
N ALA A 206 -13.18 10.95 1.51
CA ALA A 206 -12.87 9.76 2.29
C ALA A 206 -13.94 9.49 3.36
N ALA A 207 -14.41 10.51 4.09
CA ALA A 207 -15.48 10.35 5.06
C ALA A 207 -16.78 9.84 4.43
N MET A 208 -17.16 10.34 3.25
CA MET A 208 -18.33 9.86 2.51
C MET A 208 -18.14 8.41 2.03
N THR A 209 -16.96 8.09 1.53
CA THR A 209 -16.62 6.75 1.05
C THR A 209 -16.70 5.74 2.19
N TYR A 210 -16.05 6.02 3.32
CA TYR A 210 -16.06 5.12 4.48
C TYR A 210 -17.44 5.05 5.16
N ALA A 211 -18.20 6.14 5.16
CA ALA A 211 -19.58 6.09 5.63
C ALA A 211 -20.44 5.13 4.79
N SER A 212 -20.25 5.10 3.48
CA SER A 212 -20.99 4.21 2.58
C SER A 212 -20.71 2.74 2.87
N TRP A 213 -19.44 2.35 2.89
CA TRP A 213 -19.10 0.91 2.87
C TRP A 213 -18.71 0.30 4.23
N LEU A 214 -18.21 1.11 5.19
CA LEU A 214 -17.83 0.58 6.51
C LEU A 214 -18.96 0.66 7.55
N THR A 215 -19.83 1.66 7.45
CA THR A 215 -20.80 1.97 8.50
C THR A 215 -22.23 2.04 8.02
N GLU A 216 -22.54 1.50 6.85
CA GLU A 216 -23.90 1.46 6.27
C GLU A 216 -24.56 2.85 6.19
N GLY A 217 -23.79 3.88 5.81
CA GLY A 217 -24.24 5.25 5.68
C GLY A 217 -24.17 6.09 6.96
N ARG A 218 -23.70 5.53 8.07
CA ARG A 218 -23.52 6.31 9.32
C ARG A 218 -22.27 7.20 9.22
N PRO A 219 -22.30 8.40 9.82
CA PRO A 219 -21.19 9.35 9.74
C PRO A 219 -19.88 8.79 10.28
N VAL A 220 -18.79 9.08 9.56
CA VAL A 220 -17.40 8.75 9.93
C VAL A 220 -16.61 10.05 10.00
N SER A 221 -15.77 10.20 11.01
CA SER A 221 -14.83 11.30 11.16
C SER A 221 -13.42 10.88 10.74
N ILE A 222 -12.78 11.63 9.86
CA ILE A 222 -11.38 11.43 9.51
C ILE A 222 -10.54 12.20 10.53
N LEU A 223 -9.90 11.51 11.46
CA LEU A 223 -9.06 12.10 12.48
C LEU A 223 -7.70 12.48 11.91
N TRP A 224 -7.16 11.64 11.04
CA TRP A 224 -5.87 11.86 10.40
C TRP A 224 -5.85 11.20 9.00
N SER A 225 -5.15 11.82 8.06
CA SER A 225 -4.97 11.31 6.70
C SER A 225 -3.69 11.87 6.11
N ARG A 226 -2.80 10.99 5.63
CA ARG A 226 -1.54 11.35 4.99
C ARG A 226 -1.13 10.28 3.98
N HIS A 227 -0.59 10.72 2.84
CA HIS A 227 0.12 9.85 1.94
C HIS A 227 1.58 9.74 2.38
N SER A 228 2.02 8.55 2.74
CA SER A 228 3.43 8.18 2.87
C SER A 228 3.99 7.73 1.52
N PRO A 229 5.28 7.42 1.38
CA PRO A 229 5.80 6.77 0.19
C PRO A 229 5.16 5.41 -0.12
N TYR A 230 4.64 4.72 0.89
CA TYR A 230 4.10 3.35 0.80
C TYR A 230 2.59 3.32 0.72
N HIS A 231 1.88 4.01 1.64
CA HIS A 231 0.43 3.92 1.79
C HIS A 231 -0.25 5.28 1.90
N LYS A 232 -1.54 5.34 1.60
CA LYS A 232 -2.42 6.35 2.18
C LYS A 232 -2.80 5.85 3.57
N VAL A 233 -2.21 6.45 4.59
CA VAL A 233 -2.47 6.10 6.00
C VAL A 233 -3.59 6.99 6.52
N GLU A 234 -4.64 6.40 7.07
CA GLU A 234 -5.77 7.15 7.61
C GLU A 234 -6.19 6.60 8.97
N VAL A 235 -6.52 7.50 9.88
CA VAL A 235 -7.18 7.17 11.14
C VAL A 235 -8.57 7.77 11.10
N ILE A 236 -9.56 6.91 11.25
CA ILE A 236 -10.96 7.31 11.26
C ILE A 236 -11.63 6.95 12.57
N GLU A 237 -12.71 7.62 12.89
CA GLU A 237 -13.54 7.29 14.04
C GLU A 237 -14.98 7.04 13.59
N ALA A 238 -15.51 5.90 14.00
CA ALA A 238 -16.89 5.49 13.79
C ALA A 238 -17.54 5.09 15.12
N ARG A 239 -18.81 5.43 15.30
CA ARG A 239 -19.52 5.28 16.59
C ARG A 239 -19.44 3.87 17.20
N GLU A 240 -19.50 2.84 16.37
CA GLU A 240 -19.54 1.44 16.85
C GLU A 240 -18.16 0.76 16.86
N SER A 241 -17.31 1.13 15.92
CA SER A 241 -15.99 0.52 15.77
C SER A 241 -14.89 1.28 16.52
N GLY A 242 -15.21 2.47 17.06
CA GLY A 242 -14.22 3.34 17.66
C GLY A 242 -13.23 3.90 16.64
N ARG A 243 -11.97 4.05 17.05
CA ARG A 243 -10.89 4.45 16.16
C ARG A 243 -10.40 3.27 15.32
N MET A 244 -10.20 3.50 14.02
CA MET A 244 -9.72 2.50 13.07
C MET A 244 -8.51 3.04 12.32
N LEU A 245 -7.51 2.18 12.10
CA LEU A 245 -6.36 2.42 11.23
C LEU A 245 -6.65 1.80 9.87
N LEU A 246 -6.51 2.62 8.82
CA LEU A 246 -6.64 2.18 7.44
C LEU A 246 -5.35 2.44 6.66
N LEU A 247 -4.94 1.46 5.85
CA LEU A 247 -3.85 1.59 4.89
C LEU A 247 -4.43 1.33 3.50
N ASP A 248 -4.29 2.32 2.61
CA ASP A 248 -4.88 2.30 1.27
C ASP A 248 -6.37 1.89 1.27
N GLY A 249 -7.14 2.39 2.26
CA GLY A 249 -8.56 2.11 2.43
C GLY A 249 -8.89 0.75 3.06
N GLN A 250 -7.93 -0.13 3.34
CA GLN A 250 -8.16 -1.37 4.09
C GLN A 250 -8.07 -1.14 5.59
N VAL A 251 -9.02 -1.71 6.34
CA VAL A 251 -8.99 -1.69 7.81
C VAL A 251 -7.94 -2.67 8.31
N HIS A 252 -6.93 -2.15 8.99
CA HIS A 252 -5.87 -2.94 9.63
C HIS A 252 -6.10 -3.11 11.13
N PHE A 253 -6.79 -2.16 11.76
CA PHE A 253 -7.10 -2.22 13.18
C PHE A 253 -8.39 -1.45 13.48
N ALA A 254 -9.14 -1.89 14.48
CA ALA A 254 -10.22 -1.15 15.11
C ALA A 254 -10.14 -1.30 16.63
N SER A 255 -10.29 -0.19 17.36
CA SER A 255 -10.20 -0.19 18.83
C SER A 255 -11.31 -1.01 19.52
N SER A 256 -12.37 -1.36 18.78
CA SER A 256 -13.42 -2.26 19.23
C SER A 256 -13.10 -3.75 19.02
N TRP A 257 -12.04 -4.07 18.26
CA TRP A 257 -11.68 -5.46 18.02
C TRP A 257 -11.21 -6.12 19.33
N ARG A 258 -11.53 -7.41 19.46
CA ARG A 258 -11.04 -8.19 20.58
C ARG A 258 -9.55 -8.46 20.41
N ASP A 259 -8.85 -8.38 21.50
CA ASP A 259 -7.40 -8.49 21.62
C ASP A 259 -6.82 -9.92 21.48
N ALA A 260 -7.63 -10.88 21.03
CA ALA A 260 -7.19 -12.28 20.91
C ALA A 260 -6.04 -12.43 19.89
N TYR A 261 -6.06 -11.63 18.79
CA TYR A 261 -4.98 -11.66 17.82
C TYR A 261 -3.66 -11.24 18.44
N ASP A 262 -3.62 -10.08 19.06
CA ASP A 262 -2.39 -9.53 19.66
C ASP A 262 -1.91 -10.36 20.85
N TYR A 263 -2.85 -10.98 21.59
CA TYR A 263 -2.50 -11.91 22.67
C TYR A 263 -1.72 -13.12 22.13
N TYR A 264 -2.27 -13.85 21.17
CA TYR A 264 -1.62 -15.06 20.65
C TYR A 264 -0.41 -14.76 19.78
N ALA A 265 -0.42 -13.64 19.04
CA ALA A 265 0.70 -13.27 18.20
C ALA A 265 1.94 -12.81 18.99
N ALA A 266 1.74 -12.11 20.11
CA ALA A 266 2.81 -11.42 20.82
C ALA A 266 2.89 -11.70 22.32
N GLU A 267 1.81 -11.50 23.10
CA GLU A 267 1.85 -11.67 24.55
C GLU A 267 2.10 -13.14 24.97
N TYR A 268 1.39 -14.07 24.36
CA TYR A 268 1.52 -15.49 24.67
C TYR A 268 2.96 -16.02 24.47
N PRO A 269 3.62 -15.83 23.32
CA PRO A 269 5.01 -16.29 23.17
C PRO A 269 6.00 -15.51 24.06
N ALA A 270 5.75 -14.21 24.34
CA ALA A 270 6.60 -13.47 25.28
C ALA A 270 6.53 -14.03 26.71
N ARG A 271 5.33 -14.38 27.20
CA ARG A 271 5.14 -15.02 28.50
C ARG A 271 5.74 -16.43 28.55
N LEU A 272 5.57 -17.20 27.46
CA LEU A 272 6.12 -18.56 27.35
C LEU A 272 7.65 -18.56 27.45
N LEU A 273 8.32 -17.53 26.89
CA LEU A 273 9.78 -17.40 26.90
C LEU A 273 10.33 -16.69 28.14
N GLY A 274 9.50 -16.08 28.98
CA GLY A 274 9.90 -15.47 30.23
C GLY A 274 10.70 -14.17 30.06
N ARG A 275 10.08 -13.13 29.53
CA ARG A 275 10.64 -11.79 29.29
C ARG A 275 11.75 -11.75 28.23
N PRO A 276 11.46 -12.10 26.98
CA PRO A 276 12.43 -12.13 25.88
C PRO A 276 12.91 -10.73 25.47
N GLN A 277 14.03 -10.70 24.73
CA GLN A 277 14.40 -9.62 23.82
C GLN A 277 13.64 -9.83 22.51
N VAL A 278 12.87 -8.83 22.06
CA VAL A 278 11.91 -8.98 20.98
C VAL A 278 12.26 -8.07 19.79
N ALA A 279 12.15 -8.62 18.57
CA ALA A 279 11.96 -7.82 17.37
C ALA A 279 10.52 -7.95 16.87
N VAL A 280 9.87 -6.84 16.53
CA VAL A 280 8.57 -6.80 15.89
C VAL A 280 8.76 -6.27 14.48
N LEU A 281 8.37 -7.06 13.49
CA LEU A 281 8.43 -6.72 12.08
C LEU A 281 7.05 -6.24 11.63
N GLY A 282 6.95 -4.95 11.31
CA GLY A 282 5.69 -4.23 11.22
C GLY A 282 5.30 -3.59 12.56
N CYS A 283 4.60 -2.47 12.53
CA CYS A 283 4.11 -1.83 13.76
C CYS A 283 2.59 -1.76 13.83
N GLY A 284 1.91 -1.86 12.70
CA GLY A 284 0.46 -1.78 12.63
C GLY A 284 -0.10 -0.67 13.52
N SER A 285 -1.06 -1.02 14.38
CA SER A 285 -1.62 -0.12 15.41
C SER A 285 -0.78 -0.03 16.69
N MET A 286 0.33 -0.75 16.79
CA MET A 286 1.12 -0.99 18.00
C MET A 286 0.37 -1.79 19.11
N ALA A 287 -0.71 -2.47 18.77
CA ALA A 287 -1.47 -3.26 19.74
C ALA A 287 -0.66 -4.47 20.25
N THR A 288 0.11 -5.12 19.37
CA THR A 288 1.06 -6.19 19.71
C THR A 288 2.10 -5.71 20.74
N ILE A 289 2.62 -4.49 20.58
CA ILE A 289 3.58 -3.87 21.50
C ILE A 289 2.92 -3.60 22.85
N GLY A 290 1.72 -3.02 22.86
CA GLY A 290 0.95 -2.74 24.07
C GLY A 290 0.68 -4.00 24.89
N ARG A 291 0.33 -5.10 24.20
CA ARG A 291 0.01 -6.38 24.86
C ARG A 291 1.22 -7.08 25.47
N MET A 292 2.36 -7.09 24.77
CA MET A 292 3.52 -7.83 25.27
C MET A 292 4.52 -6.97 26.06
N GLY A 293 4.35 -5.64 26.13
CA GLY A 293 5.36 -4.73 26.66
C GLY A 293 5.83 -5.05 28.06
N GLU A 294 4.92 -5.40 28.99
CA GLU A 294 5.26 -5.80 30.36
C GLU A 294 5.95 -7.18 30.43
N HIS A 295 5.78 -8.01 29.40
CA HIS A 295 6.30 -9.37 29.30
C HIS A 295 7.61 -9.47 28.49
N ALA A 296 8.14 -8.35 28.00
CA ALA A 296 9.39 -8.27 27.28
C ALA A 296 10.46 -7.51 28.06
N THR A 297 11.73 -7.86 27.86
CA THR A 297 12.88 -7.09 28.39
C THR A 297 13.11 -5.86 27.54
N SER A 298 13.12 -6.02 26.22
CA SER A 298 13.27 -4.94 25.24
C SER A 298 12.52 -5.30 23.97
N ILE A 299 12.02 -4.28 23.25
CA ILE A 299 11.30 -4.44 22.01
C ILE A 299 11.94 -3.53 20.94
N ARG A 300 12.42 -4.11 19.86
CA ARG A 300 12.84 -3.41 18.65
C ARG A 300 11.72 -3.49 17.63
N ILE A 301 11.12 -2.36 17.30
CA ILE A 301 10.06 -2.25 16.29
C ILE A 301 10.70 -1.81 14.99
N VAL A 302 10.42 -2.52 13.91
CA VAL A 302 10.92 -2.21 12.56
C VAL A 302 9.73 -2.14 11.61
N ASP A 303 9.51 -0.98 11.02
CA ASP A 303 8.48 -0.78 10.01
C ASP A 303 9.00 0.09 8.87
N ILE A 304 8.63 -0.24 7.66
CA ILE A 304 9.04 0.50 6.48
C ILE A 304 8.35 1.88 6.39
N ASP A 305 7.19 2.03 7.01
CA ASP A 305 6.34 3.23 6.90
C ASP A 305 6.27 4.02 8.22
N GLU A 306 7.14 5.02 8.34
CA GLU A 306 7.14 5.95 9.47
C GLU A 306 5.78 6.64 9.67
N GLY A 307 4.99 6.82 8.59
CA GLY A 307 3.65 7.40 8.67
C GLY A 307 2.66 6.52 9.43
N VAL A 308 2.79 5.19 9.34
CA VAL A 308 2.01 4.24 10.12
C VAL A 308 2.38 4.35 11.60
N PHE A 309 3.67 4.40 11.92
CA PHE A 309 4.15 4.58 13.29
C PHE A 309 3.67 5.89 13.91
N GLU A 310 3.81 7.03 13.19
CA GLU A 310 3.34 8.34 13.66
C GLU A 310 1.84 8.33 13.98
N ALA A 311 1.02 7.80 13.05
CA ALA A 311 -0.43 7.70 13.23
C ALA A 311 -0.80 6.79 14.40
N SER A 312 -0.15 5.64 14.51
CA SER A 312 -0.44 4.65 15.56
C SER A 312 -0.08 5.16 16.93
N ARG A 313 1.09 5.77 17.09
CA ARG A 313 1.50 6.40 18.34
C ARG A 313 0.57 7.52 18.77
N ALA A 314 0.15 8.38 17.82
CA ALA A 314 -0.67 9.55 18.13
C ALA A 314 -2.13 9.18 18.46
N PHE A 315 -2.69 8.17 17.83
CA PHE A 315 -4.12 7.87 17.92
C PHE A 315 -4.48 6.55 18.59
N PHE A 316 -3.52 5.68 18.82
CA PHE A 316 -3.73 4.39 19.50
C PHE A 316 -2.82 4.21 20.70
N GLY A 317 -1.92 5.17 21.00
CA GLY A 317 -1.02 5.09 22.15
C GLY A 317 -1.75 4.95 23.48
N ASP A 318 -2.86 5.68 23.64
CA ASP A 318 -3.72 5.61 24.82
C ASP A 318 -4.48 4.27 24.93
N VAL A 319 -5.00 3.76 23.80
CA VAL A 319 -5.72 2.48 23.73
C VAL A 319 -4.79 1.30 24.05
N ASN A 320 -3.55 1.37 23.58
CA ASN A 320 -2.54 0.33 23.73
C ASN A 320 -1.61 0.56 24.94
N HIS A 321 -1.92 1.55 25.79
CA HIS A 321 -1.16 1.86 27.02
C HIS A 321 0.35 2.07 26.79
N LEU A 322 0.75 2.63 25.65
CA LEU A 322 2.15 2.77 25.24
C LEU A 322 2.94 3.70 26.16
N ASP A 323 2.28 4.69 26.78
CA ASP A 323 2.93 5.66 27.68
C ASP A 323 3.45 5.00 28.97
N ALA A 324 2.92 3.84 29.34
CA ALA A 324 3.40 3.07 30.47
C ALA A 324 4.65 2.21 30.14
N LEU A 325 4.98 2.08 28.87
CA LEU A 325 6.07 1.24 28.39
C LEU A 325 7.30 2.07 28.03
N HIS A 326 8.46 1.70 28.55
CA HIS A 326 9.73 2.40 28.33
C HIS A 326 10.81 1.50 27.71
N ASN A 327 10.47 0.28 27.34
CA ASN A 327 11.37 -0.76 26.89
C ASN A 327 11.30 -1.03 25.37
N TRP A 328 10.80 -0.08 24.58
CA TRP A 328 10.70 -0.23 23.13
C TRP A 328 11.41 0.91 22.38
N THR A 329 11.88 0.60 21.19
CA THR A 329 12.48 1.56 20.24
C THR A 329 11.93 1.29 18.85
N PHE A 330 11.83 2.33 18.02
CA PHE A 330 11.37 2.27 16.65
C PHE A 330 12.51 2.56 15.67
N GLU A 331 12.55 1.83 14.57
CA GLU A 331 13.46 2.01 13.45
C GLU A 331 12.67 1.94 12.13
N ALA A 332 12.77 3.00 11.32
CA ALA A 332 12.16 3.05 9.99
C ALA A 332 13.07 2.34 9.00
N ASP A 333 12.80 1.05 8.72
CA ASP A 333 13.59 0.22 7.80
C ASP A 333 12.74 -0.89 7.19
N ASP A 334 13.19 -1.43 6.06
CA ASP A 334 12.65 -2.67 5.50
C ASP A 334 13.04 -3.87 6.37
N ALA A 335 12.07 -4.71 6.73
CA ALA A 335 12.30 -5.87 7.61
C ALA A 335 13.38 -6.82 7.09
N LYS A 336 13.47 -7.03 5.77
CA LYS A 336 14.50 -7.88 5.15
C LYS A 336 15.88 -7.22 5.23
N HIS A 337 15.96 -5.90 5.01
CA HIS A 337 17.19 -5.13 5.15
C HIS A 337 17.67 -5.16 6.61
N PHE A 338 16.81 -4.84 7.57
CA PHE A 338 17.12 -4.91 8.99
C PHE A 338 17.64 -6.28 9.41
N LEU A 339 16.91 -7.36 9.12
CA LEU A 339 17.35 -8.72 9.44
C LEU A 339 18.67 -9.11 8.77
N GLY A 340 18.95 -8.56 7.58
CA GLY A 340 20.18 -8.80 6.84
C GLY A 340 21.40 -8.08 7.43
N THR A 341 21.21 -6.92 8.04
CA THR A 341 22.28 -6.00 8.45
C THR A 341 22.50 -5.94 9.96
N THR A 342 21.45 -6.13 10.78
CA THR A 342 21.60 -6.11 12.24
C THR A 342 22.51 -7.22 12.75
N SER A 343 23.28 -6.92 13.80
CA SER A 343 24.04 -7.93 14.58
C SER A 343 23.28 -8.41 15.83
N GLU A 344 22.11 -7.83 16.11
CA GLU A 344 21.31 -8.19 17.28
C GLU A 344 20.74 -9.61 17.11
N VAL A 345 20.60 -10.29 18.25
CA VAL A 345 20.01 -11.64 18.35
C VAL A 345 18.82 -11.55 19.30
N PHE A 346 17.69 -12.08 18.87
CA PHE A 346 16.44 -11.99 19.60
C PHE A 346 16.00 -13.34 20.15
N ASP A 347 15.29 -13.30 21.28
CA ASP A 347 14.61 -14.48 21.83
C ASP A 347 13.23 -14.69 21.18
N LEU A 348 12.61 -13.60 20.70
CA LEU A 348 11.34 -13.62 20.01
C LEU A 348 11.37 -12.67 18.82
N VAL A 349 10.97 -13.14 17.65
CA VAL A 349 10.63 -12.30 16.51
C VAL A 349 9.14 -12.44 16.25
N VAL A 350 8.42 -11.33 16.22
CA VAL A 350 6.97 -11.28 15.92
C VAL A 350 6.78 -10.72 14.54
N ASP A 351 6.06 -11.44 13.69
CA ASP A 351 5.61 -10.95 12.40
C ASP A 351 4.25 -10.25 12.57
N ASP A 352 4.25 -8.93 12.44
CA ASP A 352 3.07 -8.07 12.43
C ASP A 352 2.88 -7.40 11.05
N ILE A 353 3.44 -8.03 10.00
CA ILE A 353 3.30 -7.63 8.61
C ILE A 353 1.94 -8.10 8.09
N PRO A 354 1.23 -7.28 7.28
CA PRO A 354 -0.04 -7.68 6.68
C PRO A 354 0.06 -8.98 5.85
N PRO A 355 -1.06 -9.73 5.67
CA PRO A 355 -1.09 -10.90 4.80
C PRO A 355 -0.61 -10.58 3.37
N ALA A 356 0.01 -11.56 2.71
CA ALA A 356 0.57 -11.44 1.36
C ALA A 356 -0.52 -11.23 0.30
N ARG A 357 -0.96 -10.00 0.14
CA ARG A 357 -1.90 -9.59 -0.92
C ARG A 357 -1.20 -8.97 -2.13
N THR A 358 0.06 -8.59 -1.98
CA THR A 358 0.90 -8.03 -3.03
C THR A 358 2.18 -8.83 -3.14
N ARG A 359 2.83 -8.79 -4.30
CA ARG A 359 4.13 -9.49 -4.50
C ARG A 359 5.20 -8.99 -3.54
N GLN A 360 5.19 -7.71 -3.22
CA GLN A 360 6.15 -7.12 -2.29
C GLN A 360 5.99 -7.73 -0.89
N VAL A 361 4.76 -7.79 -0.37
CA VAL A 361 4.47 -8.40 0.93
C VAL A 361 4.71 -9.92 0.89
N ALA A 362 4.41 -10.61 -0.22
CA ALA A 362 4.64 -12.05 -0.35
C ALA A 362 6.14 -12.43 -0.19
N LEU A 363 7.07 -11.51 -0.46
CA LEU A 363 8.50 -11.73 -0.23
C LEU A 363 8.86 -11.92 1.25
N THR A 364 8.04 -11.45 2.21
CA THR A 364 8.25 -11.66 3.65
C THR A 364 7.75 -13.04 4.13
N TYR A 365 7.11 -13.81 3.25
CA TYR A 365 6.63 -15.18 3.54
C TYR A 365 7.45 -16.25 2.82
N THR A 366 8.61 -15.88 2.28
CA THR A 366 9.49 -16.80 1.55
C THR A 366 10.48 -17.52 2.45
N ARG A 367 10.97 -18.67 2.00
CA ARG A 367 12.05 -19.43 2.62
C ARG A 367 13.28 -18.56 2.89
N GLU A 368 13.63 -17.70 1.95
CA GLU A 368 14.78 -16.81 2.04
C GLU A 368 14.61 -15.82 3.20
N PHE A 369 13.42 -15.25 3.35
CA PHE A 369 13.12 -14.36 4.46
C PHE A 369 13.13 -15.10 5.81
N PHE A 370 12.52 -16.28 5.88
CA PHE A 370 12.52 -17.07 7.12
C PHE A 370 13.91 -17.52 7.55
N ARG A 371 14.83 -17.73 6.60
CA ARG A 371 16.26 -17.97 6.91
C ARG A 371 16.94 -16.75 7.53
N LEU A 372 16.61 -15.53 7.09
CA LEU A 372 17.08 -14.30 7.75
C LEU A 372 16.55 -14.21 9.18
N VAL A 373 15.26 -14.47 9.39
CA VAL A 373 14.66 -14.50 10.74
C VAL A 373 15.41 -15.53 11.61
N ARG A 374 15.57 -16.77 11.12
CA ARG A 374 16.28 -17.83 11.87
C ARG A 374 17.72 -17.44 12.25
N ALA A 375 18.41 -16.73 11.37
CA ALA A 375 19.79 -16.28 11.63
C ALA A 375 19.88 -15.22 12.73
N ARG A 376 18.76 -14.57 13.09
CA ARG A 376 18.65 -13.57 14.16
C ARG A 376 17.97 -14.08 15.43
N LEU A 377 17.61 -15.34 15.46
CA LEU A 377 17.08 -16.00 16.66
C LEU A 377 18.18 -16.65 17.47
N GLY A 378 18.11 -16.49 18.78
CA GLY A 378 18.94 -17.22 19.73
C GLY A 378 18.64 -18.73 19.70
N PRO A 379 19.45 -19.55 20.39
CA PRO A 379 19.30 -21.02 20.36
C PRO A 379 17.92 -21.51 20.79
N ARG A 380 17.24 -20.80 21.69
CA ARG A 380 15.87 -21.06 22.13
C ARG A 380 14.85 -20.05 21.59
N GLY A 381 15.27 -19.25 20.61
CA GLY A 381 14.43 -18.21 20.04
C GLY A 381 13.25 -18.75 19.25
N VAL A 382 12.17 -17.98 19.23
CA VAL A 382 10.91 -18.31 18.58
C VAL A 382 10.57 -17.23 17.55
N PHE A 383 10.13 -17.64 16.37
CA PHE A 383 9.46 -16.79 15.40
C PHE A 383 7.94 -17.00 15.51
N SER A 384 7.20 -15.94 15.82
CA SER A 384 5.74 -15.93 15.91
C SER A 384 5.15 -15.30 14.66
N LEU A 385 4.35 -16.09 13.93
CA LEU A 385 3.72 -15.67 12.67
C LEU A 385 2.24 -16.06 12.68
N PRO A 386 1.31 -15.10 12.76
CA PRO A 386 -0.12 -15.34 12.63
C PRO A 386 -0.55 -15.50 11.16
N THR A 387 -1.47 -16.42 10.89
CA THR A 387 -2.13 -16.55 9.60
C THR A 387 -3.62 -16.32 9.76
N LEU A 388 -4.20 -15.39 9.03
CA LEU A 388 -5.64 -15.09 9.07
C LEU A 388 -6.51 -16.21 8.47
N VAL A 389 -5.90 -17.20 7.83
CA VAL A 389 -6.55 -18.41 7.31
C VAL A 389 -6.00 -19.59 8.08
N PRO A 390 -6.85 -20.41 8.74
CA PRO A 390 -6.39 -21.56 9.47
C PRO A 390 -5.60 -22.53 8.59
N VAL A 391 -4.49 -23.07 9.12
CA VAL A 391 -3.68 -24.07 8.39
C VAL A 391 -4.49 -25.35 8.08
N THR A 392 -5.55 -25.61 8.85
CA THR A 392 -6.49 -26.72 8.64
C THR A 392 -7.54 -26.44 7.58
N SER A 393 -7.59 -25.23 7.01
CA SER A 393 -8.56 -24.89 5.95
C SER A 393 -8.37 -25.77 4.73
N THR A 394 -9.47 -26.38 4.26
CA THR A 394 -9.49 -27.17 3.03
C THR A 394 -9.80 -26.33 1.79
N ARG A 395 -10.32 -25.10 2.00
CA ARG A 395 -10.73 -24.20 0.91
C ARG A 395 -9.61 -23.33 0.39
N ARG A 396 -8.62 -23.00 1.25
CA ARG A 396 -7.47 -22.14 0.91
C ARG A 396 -6.19 -22.80 1.40
N ALA A 397 -5.20 -22.93 0.53
CA ALA A 397 -3.92 -23.51 0.88
C ALA A 397 -2.95 -22.51 1.51
N TYR A 398 -3.27 -21.21 1.54
CA TYR A 398 -2.44 -20.11 2.05
C TYR A 398 -1.72 -20.45 3.37
N GLY A 399 -2.46 -20.75 4.42
CA GLY A 399 -1.88 -21.08 5.74
C GLY A 399 -0.99 -22.33 5.69
N ARG A 400 -1.35 -23.36 4.91
CA ARG A 400 -0.55 -24.58 4.74
C ARG A 400 0.75 -24.33 3.97
N ARG A 401 0.72 -23.46 2.96
CA ARG A 401 1.95 -23.10 2.22
C ARG A 401 2.94 -22.34 3.10
N ILE A 402 2.45 -21.41 3.94
CA ILE A 402 3.30 -20.73 4.93
C ILE A 402 3.86 -21.74 5.94
N LEU A 403 3.03 -22.65 6.45
CA LEU A 403 3.47 -23.70 7.35
C LEU A 403 4.52 -24.62 6.71
N ALA A 404 4.33 -25.01 5.45
CA ALA A 404 5.32 -25.80 4.70
C ALA A 404 6.65 -25.07 4.56
N THR A 405 6.61 -23.75 4.30
CA THR A 405 7.80 -22.91 4.17
C THR A 405 8.54 -22.76 5.51
N LEU A 406 7.80 -22.60 6.62
CA LEU A 406 8.39 -22.58 7.96
C LEU A 406 9.03 -23.94 8.31
N ALA A 407 8.35 -25.04 8.01
CA ALA A 407 8.84 -26.40 8.28
C ALA A 407 10.07 -26.80 7.44
N ASP A 408 10.33 -26.11 6.31
CA ASP A 408 11.56 -26.26 5.52
C ASP A 408 12.76 -25.53 6.15
N VAL A 409 12.52 -24.53 7.01
CA VAL A 409 13.57 -23.69 7.60
C VAL A 409 13.80 -24.01 9.08
N PHE A 410 12.75 -24.33 9.84
CA PHE A 410 12.80 -24.51 11.27
C PHE A 410 12.62 -25.97 11.66
N ASP A 411 13.30 -26.38 12.73
CA ASP A 411 13.26 -27.75 13.23
C ASP A 411 11.92 -28.08 13.89
N HIS A 412 11.32 -27.13 14.59
CA HIS A 412 10.03 -27.26 15.26
C HIS A 412 9.08 -26.13 14.83
N VAL A 413 7.87 -26.48 14.40
CA VAL A 413 6.78 -25.52 14.16
C VAL A 413 5.56 -25.99 14.94
N TYR A 414 5.18 -25.24 15.94
CA TYR A 414 3.96 -25.41 16.72
C TYR A 414 2.85 -24.58 16.13
N VAL A 415 1.62 -25.09 16.12
CA VAL A 415 0.47 -24.36 15.60
C VAL A 415 -0.61 -24.28 16.66
N LEU A 416 -1.04 -23.09 17.01
CA LEU A 416 -2.22 -22.84 17.81
C LEU A 416 -3.32 -22.26 16.93
N THR A 417 -4.49 -22.86 16.90
CA THR A 417 -5.62 -22.38 16.10
C THR A 417 -6.81 -22.06 16.99
N THR A 418 -7.29 -20.83 16.90
CA THR A 418 -8.47 -20.34 17.60
C THR A 418 -9.14 -19.22 16.79
N GLY A 419 -10.47 -19.09 16.88
CA GLY A 419 -11.22 -17.99 16.26
C GLY A 419 -11.06 -17.85 14.74
N GLY A 420 -10.66 -18.93 14.04
CA GLY A 420 -10.42 -18.89 12.59
C GLY A 420 -9.01 -18.44 12.18
N THR A 421 -8.11 -18.19 13.13
CA THR A 421 -6.72 -17.78 12.92
C THR A 421 -5.79 -18.90 13.42
N SER A 422 -4.70 -19.17 12.68
CA SER A 422 -3.61 -20.01 13.19
C SER A 422 -2.39 -19.16 13.50
N TYR A 423 -1.80 -19.41 14.66
CA TYR A 423 -0.56 -18.79 15.15
C TYR A 423 0.55 -19.82 15.07
N LEU A 424 1.56 -19.53 14.27
CA LEU A 424 2.69 -20.43 13.99
C LEU A 424 3.89 -20.00 14.84
N PHE A 425 4.41 -20.92 15.64
CA PHE A 425 5.61 -20.67 16.45
C PHE A 425 6.72 -21.57 15.97
N ALA A 426 7.68 -20.97 15.24
CA ALA A 426 8.77 -21.68 14.64
C ALA A 426 10.05 -21.53 15.49
N ALA A 427 10.70 -22.63 15.82
CA ALA A 427 11.87 -22.67 16.69
C ALA A 427 12.93 -23.66 16.18
N GLY A 428 14.18 -23.51 16.66
CA GLY A 428 15.24 -24.47 16.42
C GLY A 428 15.19 -25.67 17.40
N LEU A 429 16.07 -26.63 17.21
CA LEU A 429 16.13 -27.88 17.97
C LEU A 429 16.27 -27.71 19.49
N SER A 430 16.83 -26.58 19.95
CA SER A 430 17.06 -26.32 21.37
C SER A 430 15.78 -26.00 22.17
N LEU A 431 14.65 -25.80 21.50
CA LEU A 431 13.36 -25.56 22.14
C LEU A 431 12.40 -26.69 21.78
N SER A 432 12.10 -27.55 22.76
CA SER A 432 11.08 -28.60 22.65
C SER A 432 10.01 -28.38 23.71
N LEU A 433 8.75 -28.24 23.28
CA LEU A 433 7.59 -27.99 24.13
C LEU A 433 6.55 -29.10 23.92
N ASP A 434 5.98 -29.61 25.02
CA ASP A 434 4.84 -30.50 24.95
C ASP A 434 3.51 -29.71 24.92
N GLU A 435 2.42 -30.42 24.60
CA GLU A 435 1.09 -29.81 24.50
C GLU A 435 0.61 -29.24 25.86
N ASP A 436 0.91 -29.91 26.96
CA ASP A 436 0.50 -29.48 28.31
C ASP A 436 1.18 -28.16 28.68
N THR A 437 2.46 -27.99 28.34
CA THR A 437 3.21 -26.76 28.57
C THR A 437 2.64 -25.61 27.71
N LEU A 438 2.38 -25.86 26.43
CA LEU A 438 1.77 -24.88 25.54
C LEU A 438 0.39 -24.48 26.04
N ARG A 439 -0.46 -25.44 26.44
CA ARG A 439 -1.81 -25.20 26.88
C ARG A 439 -1.86 -24.46 28.22
N ARG A 440 -1.01 -24.84 29.20
CA ARG A 440 -0.92 -24.17 30.50
C ARG A 440 -0.48 -22.71 30.40
N ALA A 441 0.33 -22.37 29.42
CA ALA A 441 0.78 -21.00 29.20
C ALA A 441 -0.32 -20.07 28.63
N ILE A 442 -1.45 -20.64 28.17
CA ILE A 442 -2.59 -19.85 27.68
C ILE A 442 -3.37 -19.32 28.87
N ASP A 443 -3.34 -17.99 29.05
CA ASP A 443 -4.09 -17.27 30.10
C ASP A 443 -5.34 -16.61 29.51
N ARG A 444 -6.23 -17.43 28.92
CA ARG A 444 -7.45 -16.99 28.27
C ARG A 444 -8.59 -17.97 28.53
N PRO A 445 -9.86 -17.47 28.56
CA PRO A 445 -11.03 -18.32 28.77
C PRO A 445 -11.19 -19.44 27.75
N GLU A 446 -10.80 -19.18 26.48
CA GLU A 446 -10.88 -20.13 25.39
C GLU A 446 -9.76 -21.17 25.35
N ARG A 447 -8.87 -21.23 26.37
CA ARG A 447 -7.70 -22.12 26.44
C ARG A 447 -7.98 -23.55 26.01
N ASP A 448 -9.07 -24.14 26.52
CA ASP A 448 -9.41 -25.54 26.28
C ASP A 448 -9.99 -25.78 24.88
N ALA A 449 -10.45 -24.72 24.20
CA ALA A 449 -10.93 -24.76 22.83
C ALA A 449 -9.83 -24.48 21.77
N VAL A 450 -8.60 -24.12 22.21
CA VAL A 450 -7.48 -23.92 21.29
C VAL A 450 -7.01 -25.26 20.76
N HIS A 451 -7.01 -25.40 19.44
CA HIS A 451 -6.46 -26.57 18.76
C HIS A 451 -4.95 -26.42 18.62
N ILE A 452 -4.19 -27.36 19.15
CA ILE A 452 -2.73 -27.37 19.14
C ILE A 452 -2.23 -28.49 18.22
N LEU A 453 -1.33 -28.15 17.28
CA LEU A 453 -0.57 -29.14 16.52
C LEU A 453 0.90 -29.07 16.94
N LEU A 454 1.43 -30.20 17.36
CA LEU A 454 2.85 -30.40 17.64
C LEU A 454 3.64 -30.54 16.33
N PRO A 455 4.98 -30.38 16.35
CA PRO A 455 5.80 -30.32 15.14
C PRO A 455 5.61 -31.48 14.14
N ASP A 456 5.46 -32.71 14.64
CA ASP A 456 5.28 -33.87 13.77
C ASP A 456 3.92 -33.82 13.05
N ALA A 457 2.85 -33.50 13.76
CA ALA A 457 1.52 -33.34 13.19
C ALA A 457 1.46 -32.16 12.21
N ALA A 458 2.16 -31.07 12.52
CA ALA A 458 2.27 -29.90 11.64
C ALA A 458 3.02 -30.24 10.33
N ARG A 459 4.11 -30.99 10.40
CA ARG A 459 4.84 -31.50 9.22
C ARG A 459 3.99 -32.45 8.38
N ASP A 460 3.27 -33.36 9.03
CA ASP A 460 2.43 -34.32 8.34
C ASP A 460 1.32 -33.62 7.55
N LEU A 461 0.74 -32.55 8.11
CA LEU A 461 -0.30 -31.74 7.46
C LEU A 461 0.16 -31.11 6.14
N VAL A 462 1.45 -30.80 6.01
CA VAL A 462 2.03 -30.13 4.82
C VAL A 462 2.93 -31.04 3.99
N ARG A 463 2.93 -32.33 4.28
CA ARG A 463 3.75 -33.31 3.55
C ARG A 463 3.52 -33.24 2.04
N GLY A 464 4.58 -33.01 1.28
CA GLY A 464 4.53 -32.93 -0.18
C GLY A 464 4.20 -31.54 -0.74
N LEU A 465 3.94 -30.53 0.12
CA LEU A 465 3.82 -29.15 -0.34
C LEU A 465 5.22 -28.53 -0.52
N ALA A 466 5.40 -27.86 -1.66
CA ALA A 466 6.62 -27.09 -1.90
C ALA A 466 6.64 -25.80 -1.06
N PRO A 467 7.80 -25.39 -0.52
CA PRO A 467 7.94 -24.10 0.17
C PRO A 467 7.80 -22.93 -0.80
N ILE A 468 7.36 -21.79 -0.28
CA ILE A 468 7.36 -20.52 -1.01
C ILE A 468 8.80 -19.97 -1.06
N THR A 469 9.24 -19.62 -2.26
CA THR A 469 10.51 -18.99 -2.55
C THR A 469 10.30 -17.67 -3.26
N GLN A 470 11.35 -16.89 -3.48
CA GLN A 470 11.27 -15.64 -4.25
C GLN A 470 10.78 -15.85 -5.69
N ASP A 471 10.92 -17.07 -6.23
CA ASP A 471 10.57 -17.39 -7.62
C ASP A 471 9.10 -17.81 -7.80
N ASN A 472 8.40 -18.22 -6.71
CA ASN A 472 7.03 -18.72 -6.77
C ASN A 472 6.05 -17.99 -5.83
N THR A 473 6.31 -16.73 -5.51
CA THR A 473 5.44 -15.90 -4.64
C THR A 473 4.01 -15.74 -5.18
N ALA A 474 3.81 -15.84 -6.51
CA ALA A 474 2.49 -15.81 -7.13
C ALA A 474 1.56 -16.88 -6.55
N ASP A 475 2.10 -18.07 -6.23
CA ASP A 475 1.34 -19.17 -5.63
C ASP A 475 0.71 -18.84 -4.27
N LEU A 476 1.14 -17.77 -3.61
CA LEU A 476 0.62 -17.31 -2.33
C LEU A 476 -0.45 -16.23 -2.49
N ILE A 477 -0.39 -15.46 -3.58
CA ILE A 477 -1.27 -14.31 -3.82
C ILE A 477 -2.57 -14.75 -4.53
N ASP A 478 -2.48 -15.73 -5.42
CA ASP A 478 -3.60 -16.19 -6.25
C ASP A 478 -4.63 -17.04 -5.48
N GLU A 479 -4.47 -17.24 -4.18
CA GLU A 479 -5.37 -17.96 -3.28
C GLU A 479 -6.23 -17.02 -2.41
#